data_aba197d9be908d715e773ad7db57f7b0
#
_entry.id   aba197d9be908d715e773ad7db57f7b0
#
_cell.length_a   1.000
_cell.length_b   1.000
_cell.length_c   1.000
_cell.angle_alpha   90.00
_cell.angle_beta   90.00
_cell.angle_gamma   90.00
#
_symmetry.space_group_name_H-M   'P 1'
#
loop_
_entity.id
_entity.type
_entity.pdbx_description
1 polymer ?
#
loop_
_entity_poly.entity_id
_entity_poly.type
_entity_poly.pdbx_seq_one_letter_code
_entity_poly.pdbx_strand_id
1 'polypeptide(L)'
;MFSLHGTGLGGGIAIARARRLVMAMRDVVRYQVEPHRVEAEMSRLEAAMSDVRVDLEAISEQLPEDAPPEGRALLDIHLMILEDPALLQGARANIGERGWNAEWSIAAQAERL
;
A
#
# COMPACT_ATOMS: atom_id res chain seq x y z
N MET A 1 -10.77 15.91 21.58
CA MET A 1 -10.72 15.51 20.97
C MET A 1 -11.12 14.97 20.25
N PHE A 2 -11.28 14.52 20.22
CA PHE A 2 -11.53 13.94 19.41
C PHE A 2 -12.58 13.59 19.14
N SER A 3 -13.14 13.64 19.43
CA SER A 3 -14.00 13.21 19.26
C SER A 3 -14.80 13.24 18.61
N LEU A 4 -14.75 13.46 18.61
CA LEU A 4 -15.41 13.28 18.12
C LEU A 4 -16.01 12.67 17.61
N HIS A 5 -16.21 12.66 17.74
CA HIS A 5 -16.60 11.78 17.53
C HIS A 5 -17.01 11.04 16.59
N GLY A 6 -17.31 10.59 16.28
CA GLY A 6 -18.06 9.54 15.68
C GLY A 6 -17.70 9.33 14.27
N THR A 7 -18.50 9.82 13.34
CA THR A 7 -18.29 9.65 11.90
C THR A 7 -17.03 10.33 11.41
N GLY A 8 -16.75 11.53 11.91
CA GLY A 8 -15.52 12.23 11.59
C GLY A 8 -14.29 11.46 12.02
N LEU A 9 -14.40 10.77 13.16
CA LEU A 9 -13.32 9.95 13.67
C LEU A 9 -13.00 8.78 12.73
N GLY A 10 -14.02 8.13 12.18
CA GLY A 10 -13.82 7.05 11.21
C GLY A 10 -13.07 7.49 9.98
N GLY A 11 -13.44 8.64 9.41
CA GLY A 11 -12.75 9.21 8.26
C GLY A 11 -11.31 9.58 8.58
N GLY A 12 -11.08 10.15 9.76
CA GLY A 12 -9.74 10.53 10.20
C GLY A 12 -8.83 9.32 10.36
N ILE A 13 -9.36 8.23 10.92
CA ILE A 13 -8.60 6.99 11.08
C ILE A 13 -8.20 6.41 9.72
N ALA A 14 -9.12 6.40 8.76
CA ALA A 14 -8.85 5.89 7.42
C ALA A 14 -7.73 6.67 6.73
N ILE A 15 -7.77 8.01 6.83
CA ILE A 15 -6.74 8.87 6.25
C ILE A 15 -5.39 8.59 6.91
N ALA A 16 -5.35 8.46 8.22
CA ALA A 16 -4.12 8.22 8.96
C ALA A 16 -3.50 6.88 8.57
N ARG A 17 -4.31 5.85 8.39
CA ARG A 17 -3.81 4.54 7.98
C ARG A 17 -3.24 4.58 6.57
N ALA A 18 -3.92 5.27 5.65
CA ALA A 18 -3.43 5.42 4.27
C ALA A 18 -2.09 6.15 4.24
N ARG A 19 -1.95 7.22 5.02
CA ARG A 19 -0.69 7.96 5.11
C ARG A 19 0.43 7.11 5.66
N ARG A 20 0.16 6.28 6.67
CA ARG A 20 1.17 5.39 7.24
C ARG A 20 1.66 4.38 6.22
N LEU A 21 0.77 3.86 5.37
CA LEU A 21 1.15 2.95 4.31
C LEU A 21 2.13 3.61 3.34
N VAL A 22 1.83 4.82 2.90
CA VAL A 22 2.70 5.55 1.97
C VAL A 22 4.05 5.83 2.60
N MET A 23 4.07 6.25 3.87
CA MET A 23 5.32 6.53 4.57
C MET A 23 6.13 5.25 4.79
N ALA A 24 5.47 4.15 5.12
CA ALA A 24 6.14 2.87 5.27
C ALA A 24 6.81 2.42 3.98
N MET A 25 6.21 2.72 2.83
CA MET A 25 6.81 2.39 1.54
C MET A 25 8.05 3.22 1.24
N ARG A 26 8.18 4.40 1.84
CA ARG A 26 9.35 5.27 1.63
C ARG A 26 10.51 4.92 2.54
N ASP A 27 10.21 4.45 3.74
CA ASP A 27 11.20 4.20 4.78
C ASP A 27 11.32 2.71 5.02
N VAL A 28 11.75 1.99 3.99
CA VAL A 28 11.83 0.53 4.03
C VAL A 28 13.27 0.06 4.12
N VAL A 29 13.43 -1.10 4.74
CA VAL A 29 14.73 -1.77 4.77
C VAL A 29 15.06 -2.28 3.37
N ARG A 30 16.31 -2.05 2.94
CA ARG A 30 16.77 -2.40 1.61
C ARG A 30 17.90 -3.44 1.71
N TYR A 31 17.66 -4.60 1.14
CA TYR A 31 18.69 -5.65 1.07
C TYR A 31 18.45 -6.50 -0.16
N GLN A 32 19.49 -7.22 -0.57
CA GLN A 32 19.37 -8.14 -1.68
C GLN A 32 18.99 -9.52 -1.17
N VAL A 33 18.12 -10.20 -1.91
CA VAL A 33 17.75 -11.57 -1.61
C VAL A 33 18.61 -12.51 -2.42
N GLU A 34 18.90 -13.67 -1.85
CA GLU A 34 19.66 -14.69 -2.56
C GLU A 34 18.84 -15.25 -3.72
N PRO A 35 19.49 -15.65 -4.83
CA PRO A 35 18.76 -16.12 -6.01
C PRO A 35 17.76 -17.24 -5.74
N HIS A 36 18.05 -18.14 -4.83
CA HIS A 36 17.14 -19.24 -4.51
C HIS A 36 15.92 -18.80 -3.70
N ARG A 37 15.90 -17.56 -3.22
CA ARG A 37 14.80 -17.00 -2.43
C ARG A 37 13.93 -16.01 -3.20
N VAL A 38 14.27 -15.77 -4.46
CA VAL A 38 13.56 -14.76 -5.28
C VAL A 38 12.09 -15.11 -5.41
N GLU A 39 11.74 -16.35 -5.68
CA GLU A 39 10.34 -16.75 -5.82
C GLU A 39 9.56 -16.62 -4.52
N ALA A 40 10.19 -16.96 -3.40
CA ALA A 40 9.57 -16.78 -2.09
C ALA A 40 9.33 -15.30 -1.81
N GLU A 41 10.25 -14.44 -2.22
CA GLU A 41 10.11 -13.01 -2.04
C GLU A 41 8.98 -12.45 -2.92
N MET A 42 8.84 -12.94 -4.15
CA MET A 42 7.73 -12.57 -5.02
C MET A 42 6.38 -12.96 -4.43
N SER A 43 6.30 -14.16 -3.86
CA SER A 43 5.07 -14.62 -3.20
C SER A 43 4.75 -13.74 -1.98
N ARG A 44 5.76 -13.36 -1.22
CA ARG A 44 5.60 -12.48 -0.07
C ARG A 44 5.07 -11.12 -0.49
N LEU A 45 5.60 -10.57 -1.60
CA LEU A 45 5.11 -9.30 -2.15
C LEU A 45 3.65 -9.40 -2.54
N GLU A 46 3.28 -10.43 -3.30
CA GLU A 46 1.91 -10.57 -3.79
C GLU A 46 0.93 -10.74 -2.64
N ALA A 47 1.29 -11.53 -1.64
CA ALA A 47 0.44 -11.72 -0.47
C ALA A 47 0.26 -10.40 0.30
N ALA A 48 1.35 -9.65 0.49
CA ALA A 48 1.28 -8.38 1.20
C ALA A 48 0.42 -7.37 0.45
N MET A 49 0.55 -7.29 -0.87
CA MET A 49 -0.27 -6.39 -1.68
C MET A 49 -1.75 -6.77 -1.62
N SER A 50 -2.05 -8.06 -1.64
CA SER A 50 -3.42 -8.53 -1.51
C SER A 50 -4.01 -8.15 -0.15
N ASP A 51 -3.23 -8.32 0.92
CA ASP A 51 -3.68 -7.97 2.27
C ASP A 51 -3.96 -6.48 2.40
N VAL A 52 -3.08 -5.64 1.86
CA VAL A 52 -3.26 -4.18 1.88
C VAL A 52 -4.51 -3.79 1.09
N ARG A 53 -4.71 -4.40 -0.07
CA ARG A 53 -5.90 -4.10 -0.88
C ARG A 53 -7.17 -4.44 -0.12
N VAL A 54 -7.23 -5.61 0.50
CA VAL A 54 -8.39 -6.03 1.28
C VAL A 54 -8.65 -5.04 2.42
N ASP A 55 -7.59 -4.63 3.12
CA ASP A 55 -7.72 -3.66 4.20
C ASP A 55 -8.26 -2.32 3.72
N LEU A 56 -7.74 -1.80 2.60
CA LEU A 56 -8.19 -0.53 2.05
C LEU A 56 -9.62 -0.59 1.54
N GLU A 57 -10.00 -1.70 0.91
CA GLU A 57 -11.38 -1.89 0.46
C GLU A 57 -12.34 -1.94 1.65
N ALA A 58 -11.97 -2.63 2.72
CA ALA A 58 -12.78 -2.68 3.93
C ALA A 58 -12.94 -1.30 4.55
N ILE A 59 -11.86 -0.51 4.60
CA ILE A 59 -11.91 0.86 5.11
C ILE A 59 -12.85 1.71 4.25
N SER A 60 -12.74 1.57 2.94
CA SER A 60 -13.57 2.33 1.99
C SER A 60 -15.06 2.00 2.18
N GLU A 61 -15.39 0.72 2.37
CA GLU A 61 -16.77 0.29 2.59
C GLU A 61 -17.34 0.79 3.91
N GLN A 62 -16.49 0.95 4.92
CA GLN A 62 -16.89 1.40 6.25
C GLN A 62 -16.94 2.92 6.39
N LEU A 63 -16.49 3.66 5.39
CA LEU A 63 -16.55 5.12 5.46
C LEU A 63 -18.00 5.59 5.47
N PRO A 64 -18.35 6.50 6.38
CA PRO A 64 -19.68 7.10 6.38
C PRO A 64 -19.93 7.90 5.10
N GLU A 65 -21.19 8.04 4.72
CA GLU A 65 -21.55 8.84 3.55
C GLU A 65 -21.13 10.29 3.70
N ASP A 66 -21.10 10.80 4.93
CA ASP A 66 -20.72 12.15 5.24
C ASP A 66 -19.23 12.32 5.53
N ALA A 67 -18.43 11.29 5.23
CA ALA A 67 -16.98 11.39 5.38
C ALA A 67 -16.43 12.51 4.50
N PRO A 68 -15.35 13.17 4.94
CA PRO A 68 -14.74 14.23 4.12
C PRO A 68 -14.37 13.72 2.72
N PRO A 69 -14.72 14.47 1.66
CA PRO A 69 -14.39 14.04 0.30
C PRO A 69 -12.89 13.81 0.09
N GLU A 70 -12.04 14.55 0.78
CA GLU A 70 -10.59 14.41 0.67
C GLU A 70 -10.13 13.03 1.15
N GLY A 71 -10.75 12.52 2.22
CA GLY A 71 -10.41 11.20 2.73
C GLY A 71 -10.80 10.09 1.78
N ARG A 72 -12.00 10.19 1.19
CA ARG A 72 -12.46 9.23 0.19
C ARG A 72 -11.58 9.26 -1.05
N ALA A 73 -11.26 10.48 -1.51
CA ALA A 73 -10.40 10.62 -2.68
C ALA A 73 -9.01 10.03 -2.43
N LEU A 74 -8.47 10.22 -1.23
CA LEU A 74 -7.16 9.66 -0.88
C LEU A 74 -7.18 8.13 -0.92
N LEU A 75 -8.24 7.51 -0.37
CA LEU A 75 -8.39 6.06 -0.44
C LEU A 75 -8.52 5.56 -1.87
N ASP A 76 -9.31 6.25 -2.68
CA ASP A 76 -9.49 5.88 -4.08
C ASP A 76 -8.18 5.93 -4.85
N ILE A 77 -7.37 6.96 -4.60
CA ILE A 77 -6.05 7.07 -5.23
C ILE A 77 -5.15 5.89 -4.82
N HIS A 78 -5.14 5.54 -3.54
CA HIS A 78 -4.32 4.42 -3.08
C HIS A 78 -4.77 3.09 -3.66
N LEU A 79 -6.09 2.88 -3.77
CA LEU A 79 -6.61 1.68 -4.41
C LEU A 79 -6.24 1.64 -5.89
N MET A 80 -6.32 2.77 -6.60
CA MET A 80 -5.92 2.85 -7.99
C MET A 80 -4.45 2.47 -8.17
N ILE A 81 -3.58 2.98 -7.30
CA ILE A 81 -2.15 2.66 -7.38
C ILE A 81 -1.92 1.17 -7.15
N LEU A 82 -2.58 0.59 -6.16
CA LEU A 82 -2.44 -0.84 -5.86
C LEU A 82 -2.96 -1.74 -6.98
N GLU A 83 -3.95 -1.27 -7.72
CA GLU A 83 -4.54 -2.03 -8.82
C GLU A 83 -3.83 -1.80 -10.15
N ASP A 84 -2.92 -0.85 -10.22
CA ASP A 84 -2.17 -0.59 -11.44
C ASP A 84 -1.22 -1.75 -11.72
N PRO A 85 -1.36 -2.44 -12.87
CA PRO A 85 -0.46 -3.55 -13.21
C PRO A 85 1.01 -3.15 -13.21
N ALA A 86 1.31 -1.89 -13.53
CA ALA A 86 2.69 -1.42 -13.57
C ALA A 86 3.36 -1.49 -12.19
N LEU A 87 2.60 -1.30 -11.12
CA LEU A 87 3.16 -1.38 -9.78
C LEU A 87 3.66 -2.79 -9.47
N LEU A 88 2.81 -3.78 -9.64
CA LEU A 88 3.17 -5.17 -9.35
C LEU A 88 4.23 -5.69 -10.31
N GLN A 89 4.06 -5.44 -11.61
CA GLN A 89 5.00 -5.91 -12.62
C GLN A 89 6.38 -5.29 -12.43
N GLY A 90 6.43 -3.99 -12.16
CA GLY A 90 7.70 -3.32 -11.90
C GLY A 90 8.38 -3.81 -10.65
N ALA A 91 7.62 -4.04 -9.58
CA ALA A 91 8.16 -4.57 -8.35
C ALA A 91 8.68 -6.00 -8.54
N ARG A 92 7.94 -6.84 -9.26
CA ARG A 92 8.39 -8.20 -9.57
C ARG A 92 9.67 -8.19 -10.40
N ALA A 93 9.79 -7.29 -11.34
CA ALA A 93 11.01 -7.14 -12.13
C ALA A 93 12.19 -6.75 -11.23
N ASN A 94 11.97 -5.85 -10.30
CA ASN A 94 13.02 -5.46 -9.35
C ASN A 94 13.49 -6.63 -8.50
N ILE A 95 12.58 -7.49 -8.07
CA ILE A 95 12.94 -8.69 -7.32
C ILE A 95 13.68 -9.68 -8.22
N GLY A 96 13.15 -9.95 -9.39
CA GLY A 96 13.67 -11.00 -10.26
C GLY A 96 14.97 -10.63 -10.94
N GLU A 97 15.10 -9.38 -11.38
CA GLU A 97 16.26 -8.94 -12.17
C GLU A 97 17.36 -8.33 -11.31
N ARG A 98 16.98 -7.63 -10.25
CA ARG A 98 17.95 -6.91 -9.40
C ARG A 98 18.18 -7.59 -8.05
N GLY A 99 17.35 -8.55 -7.69
CA GLY A 99 17.47 -9.24 -6.41
C GLY A 99 17.12 -8.38 -5.21
N TRP A 100 16.31 -7.36 -5.41
CA TRP A 100 15.88 -6.49 -4.31
C TRP A 100 14.81 -7.18 -3.48
N ASN A 101 14.77 -6.90 -2.17
CA ASN A 101 13.71 -7.43 -1.33
C ASN A 101 12.37 -6.79 -1.71
N ALA A 102 11.27 -7.38 -1.24
CA ALA A 102 9.92 -6.96 -1.64
C ALA A 102 9.63 -5.51 -1.29
N GLU A 103 9.96 -5.10 -0.08
CA GLU A 103 9.70 -3.73 0.38
C GLU A 103 10.41 -2.70 -0.48
N TRP A 104 11.69 -2.91 -0.74
CA TRP A 104 12.47 -2.03 -1.61
C TRP A 104 11.90 -1.99 -3.02
N SER A 105 11.56 -3.14 -3.55
CA SER A 105 11.05 -3.29 -4.91
C SER A 105 9.75 -2.52 -5.13
N ILE A 106 8.81 -2.65 -4.19
CA ILE A 106 7.52 -1.97 -4.32
C ILE A 106 7.66 -0.46 -4.06
N ALA A 107 8.50 -0.06 -3.10
CA ALA A 107 8.71 1.35 -2.80
C ALA A 107 9.34 2.08 -3.99
N ALA A 108 10.35 1.47 -4.61
CA ALA A 108 11.01 2.07 -5.78
C ALA A 108 10.03 2.21 -6.94
N GLN A 109 9.17 1.21 -7.15
CA GLN A 109 8.20 1.26 -8.23
C GLN A 109 7.11 2.29 -7.95
N ALA A 110 6.66 2.40 -6.71
CA ALA A 110 5.64 3.38 -6.33
C ALA A 110 6.13 4.81 -6.57
N GLU A 111 7.40 5.08 -6.35
CA GLU A 111 7.99 6.40 -6.60
C GLU A 111 7.96 6.78 -8.08
N ARG A 112 7.86 5.81 -8.98
CA ARG A 112 7.84 6.05 -10.41
C ARG A 112 6.44 6.29 -10.95
N LEU A 113 5.43 6.08 -10.14
CA LEU A 113 4.05 6.34 -10.51
C LEU A 113 3.67 7.76 -10.13
#